data_97cf03af041bcd1f1ee3ab1f3d527ced
#
_entry.id   97cf03af041bcd1f1ee3ab1f3d527ced
#
_cell.length_a   1.000
_cell.length_b   1.000
_cell.length_c   1.000
_cell.angle_alpha   90.00
_cell.angle_beta   90.00
_cell.angle_gamma   90.00
#
_symmetry.space_group_name_H-M   'P 1'
#
loop_
_entity.id
_entity.type
_entity.pdbx_description
1 polymer ?
#
loop_
_entity_poly.entity_id
_entity_poly.type
_entity_poly.pdbx_seq_one_letter_code
_entity_poly.pdbx_strand_id
1 'polypeptide(L)'
;SAPLAVLRNHGQTSQVVNLYEAPEFMVFSNKMYSWRKEGLLMDDTGASISAINYLKTHKVFGCFSHYHPGFDIEETRGSGTQIGCVILGNHYISSFNANRLFWEIPVKSQAKRTAMRFLKRMFTDKNVVQILSYGKEGIHYEYKDREHKIIGYPQGINVDNSRYSQFAGWMYGNEMLMPVWEGLPEDLWQQITDYNDT
;
A
#
# COMPACT_ATOMS: atom_id res chain seq x y z
N SER A 1 -20.06 -0.45 -0.40
CA SER A 1 -21.10 -1.31 0.20
C SER A 1 -20.43 -2.51 0.86
N ALA A 2 -20.74 -2.75 2.13
CA ALA A 2 -20.26 -3.93 2.81
C ALA A 2 -20.95 -5.19 2.22
N PRO A 3 -20.22 -6.30 2.03
CA PRO A 3 -20.83 -7.54 1.57
C PRO A 3 -21.80 -8.07 2.65
N LEU A 4 -23.00 -8.46 2.23
CA LEU A 4 -23.98 -9.08 3.12
C LEU A 4 -23.61 -10.53 3.47
N ALA A 5 -22.88 -11.20 2.59
CA ALA A 5 -22.48 -12.59 2.72
C ALA A 5 -20.95 -12.71 2.69
N VAL A 6 -20.41 -13.50 3.59
CA VAL A 6 -18.97 -13.71 3.73
C VAL A 6 -18.65 -15.19 3.91
N LEU A 7 -17.46 -15.58 3.51
CA LEU A 7 -16.89 -16.89 3.82
C LEU A 7 -16.12 -16.79 5.14
N ARG A 8 -16.38 -17.72 6.05
CA ARG A 8 -15.62 -17.81 7.30
C ARG A 8 -14.20 -18.33 7.08
N ASN A 9 -13.31 -18.07 8.06
CA ASN A 9 -11.93 -18.52 8.04
C ASN A 9 -11.19 -18.15 6.75
N HIS A 10 -11.32 -16.88 6.32
CA HIS A 10 -10.66 -16.36 5.12
C HIS A 10 -10.93 -17.17 3.84
N GLY A 11 -12.09 -17.81 3.75
CA GLY A 11 -12.47 -18.61 2.59
C GLY A 11 -11.88 -20.04 2.56
N GLN A 12 -11.27 -20.49 3.64
CA GLN A 12 -10.82 -21.88 3.78
C GLN A 12 -11.97 -22.89 3.85
N THR A 13 -13.18 -22.41 4.06
CA THR A 13 -14.40 -23.18 3.98
C THR A 13 -15.34 -22.58 2.95
N SER A 14 -16.16 -23.42 2.30
CA SER A 14 -17.20 -22.96 1.37
C SER A 14 -18.48 -22.49 2.09
N GLN A 15 -18.48 -22.44 3.41
CA GLN A 15 -19.63 -22.01 4.19
C GLN A 15 -19.82 -20.50 4.06
N VAL A 16 -20.89 -20.10 3.40
CA VAL A 16 -21.33 -18.72 3.31
C VAL A 16 -22.22 -18.41 4.49
N VAL A 17 -21.94 -17.32 5.17
CA VAL A 17 -22.74 -16.82 6.32
C VAL A 17 -23.13 -15.37 6.09
N ASN A 18 -24.22 -14.97 6.74
CA ASN A 18 -24.57 -13.56 6.81
C ASN A 18 -23.58 -12.85 7.74
N LEU A 19 -22.91 -11.81 7.21
CA LEU A 19 -21.92 -11.04 7.97
C LEU A 19 -22.47 -10.56 9.33
N TYR A 20 -23.68 -10.04 9.34
CA TYR A 20 -24.27 -9.45 10.55
C TYR A 20 -24.70 -10.49 11.61
N GLU A 21 -24.81 -11.75 11.23
CA GLU A 21 -25.10 -12.86 12.13
C GLU A 21 -23.85 -13.59 12.60
N ALA A 22 -22.69 -13.27 12.00
CA ALA A 22 -21.43 -13.87 12.38
C ALA A 22 -21.01 -13.43 13.80
N PRO A 23 -20.67 -14.36 14.70
CA PRO A 23 -20.24 -14.00 16.07
C PRO A 23 -19.04 -13.07 16.08
N GLU A 24 -18.12 -13.22 15.16
CA GLU A 24 -16.93 -12.39 14.99
C GLU A 24 -17.30 -10.93 14.71
N PHE A 25 -18.33 -10.71 13.88
CA PHE A 25 -18.84 -9.37 13.60
C PHE A 25 -19.46 -8.72 14.83
N MET A 26 -20.20 -9.47 15.62
CA MET A 26 -20.80 -8.97 16.87
C MET A 26 -19.71 -8.58 17.89
N VAL A 27 -18.68 -9.40 18.05
CA VAL A 27 -17.54 -9.07 18.92
C VAL A 27 -16.87 -7.77 18.47
N PHE A 28 -16.57 -7.65 17.19
CA PHE A 28 -15.98 -6.42 16.61
C PHE A 28 -16.90 -5.20 16.83
N SER A 29 -18.17 -5.32 16.49
CA SER A 29 -19.15 -4.24 16.61
C SER A 29 -19.32 -3.75 18.04
N ASN A 30 -19.39 -4.67 19.00
CA ASN A 30 -19.47 -4.34 20.43
C ASN A 30 -18.20 -3.61 20.89
N LYS A 31 -17.02 -4.03 20.43
CA LYS A 31 -15.76 -3.36 20.74
C LYS A 31 -15.72 -1.94 20.19
N MET A 32 -16.11 -1.77 18.92
CA MET A 32 -16.19 -0.44 18.30
C MET A 32 -17.19 0.47 18.98
N TYR A 33 -18.33 -0.08 19.41
CA TYR A 33 -19.32 0.66 20.18
C TYR A 33 -18.80 1.13 21.56
N SER A 34 -18.10 0.24 22.28
CA SER A 34 -17.42 0.58 23.53
C SER A 34 -16.43 1.71 23.34
N TRP A 35 -15.52 1.58 22.36
CA TRP A 35 -14.54 2.61 22.06
C TRP A 35 -15.16 3.96 21.67
N ARG A 36 -16.28 3.93 20.96
CA ARG A 36 -17.01 5.16 20.64
C ARG A 36 -17.57 5.82 21.90
N LYS A 37 -18.17 5.03 22.80
CA LYS A 37 -18.67 5.53 24.10
C LYS A 37 -17.57 6.13 24.98
N GLU A 38 -16.39 5.57 24.92
CA GLU A 38 -15.21 6.01 25.66
C GLU A 38 -14.52 7.22 25.00
N GLY A 39 -15.01 7.68 23.84
CA GLY A 39 -14.42 8.81 23.11
C GLY A 39 -13.11 8.47 22.41
N LEU A 40 -12.81 7.19 22.22
CA LEU A 40 -11.57 6.73 21.56
C LEU A 40 -11.64 6.74 20.03
N LEU A 41 -12.85 6.85 19.47
CA LEU A 41 -13.04 6.94 18.02
C LEU A 41 -13.36 8.37 17.62
N MET A 42 -12.81 8.79 16.51
CA MET A 42 -13.17 10.08 15.92
C MET A 42 -14.62 10.10 15.45
N ASP A 43 -15.28 11.23 15.64
CA ASP A 43 -16.68 11.46 15.19
C ASP A 43 -16.78 11.78 13.68
N ASP A 44 -15.72 11.59 12.95
CA ASP A 44 -15.67 11.92 11.52
C ASP A 44 -16.26 10.79 10.67
N THR A 45 -17.55 10.83 10.46
CA THR A 45 -18.29 9.84 9.66
C THR A 45 -18.37 10.17 8.17
N GLY A 46 -17.78 11.27 7.72
CA GLY A 46 -18.00 11.76 6.35
C GLY A 46 -16.80 12.26 5.57
N ALA A 47 -15.65 12.43 6.20
CA ALA A 47 -14.51 12.98 5.49
C ALA A 47 -13.68 11.89 4.81
N SER A 48 -13.43 12.08 3.52
CA SER A 48 -12.47 11.29 2.74
C SER A 48 -11.02 11.69 3.06
N ILE A 49 -10.73 12.02 4.32
CA ILE A 49 -9.39 12.38 4.74
C ILE A 49 -8.62 11.10 5.04
N SER A 50 -7.46 10.96 4.44
CA SER A 50 -6.59 9.79 4.66
C SER A 50 -6.11 9.77 6.12
N ALA A 51 -5.97 8.57 6.71
CA ALA A 51 -5.48 8.37 8.07
C ALA A 51 -4.12 9.05 8.31
N ILE A 52 -3.24 9.08 7.30
CA ILE A 52 -1.95 9.75 7.35
C ILE A 52 -2.08 11.26 7.66
N ASN A 53 -3.12 11.93 7.15
CA ASN A 53 -3.33 13.35 7.42
C ASN A 53 -3.75 13.61 8.87
N TYR A 54 -4.46 12.68 9.49
CA TYR A 54 -4.78 12.77 10.91
C TYR A 54 -3.55 12.49 11.78
N LEU A 55 -2.70 11.55 11.39
CA LEU A 55 -1.41 11.29 12.04
C LEU A 55 -0.50 12.53 11.97
N LYS A 56 -0.38 13.17 10.80
CA LYS A 56 0.38 14.43 10.62
C LYS A 56 -0.06 15.55 11.56
N THR A 57 -1.32 15.62 11.88
CA THR A 57 -1.88 16.66 12.75
C THR A 57 -1.91 16.25 14.22
N HIS A 58 -1.36 15.10 14.58
CA HIS A 58 -1.37 14.53 15.95
C HIS A 58 -2.78 14.44 16.58
N LYS A 59 -3.81 14.31 15.76
CA LYS A 59 -5.20 14.19 16.23
C LYS A 59 -5.62 12.77 16.54
N VAL A 60 -4.87 11.79 16.08
CA VAL A 60 -5.12 10.38 16.34
C VAL A 60 -3.85 9.69 16.82
N PHE A 61 -4.01 8.72 17.70
CA PHE A 61 -2.92 7.88 18.18
C PHE A 61 -2.53 6.81 17.17
N GLY A 62 -3.49 6.26 16.42
CA GLY A 62 -3.26 5.20 15.45
C GLY A 62 -4.48 4.92 14.59
N CYS A 63 -4.31 4.03 13.64
CA CYS A 63 -5.37 3.59 12.73
C CYS A 63 -5.15 2.12 12.33
N PHE A 64 -6.20 1.47 11.85
CA PHE A 64 -6.09 0.18 11.18
C PHE A 64 -5.71 0.38 9.72
N SER A 65 -4.76 -0.37 9.24
CA SER A 65 -4.29 -0.30 7.87
C SER A 65 -3.88 -1.69 7.34
N HIS A 66 -3.64 -1.77 6.05
CA HIS A 66 -2.93 -2.90 5.45
C HIS A 66 -1.45 -2.78 5.79
N TYR A 67 -0.82 -3.90 6.07
CA TYR A 67 0.60 -3.95 6.39
C TYR A 67 1.38 -4.65 5.26
N HIS A 68 2.59 -4.18 5.05
CA HIS A 68 3.66 -4.84 4.30
C HIS A 68 5.01 -4.45 4.91
N PRO A 69 6.09 -5.20 4.69
CA PRO A 69 7.43 -4.82 5.14
C PRO A 69 7.80 -3.42 4.68
N GLY A 70 8.35 -2.59 5.58
CA GLY A 70 8.71 -1.19 5.34
C GLY A 70 7.57 -0.18 5.51
N PHE A 71 6.32 -0.61 5.74
CA PHE A 71 5.16 0.27 5.90
C PHE A 71 5.33 1.31 7.02
N ASP A 72 5.86 0.92 8.16
CA ASP A 72 6.11 1.81 9.29
C ASP A 72 7.12 2.93 8.95
N ILE A 73 8.14 2.62 8.17
CA ILE A 73 9.14 3.59 7.71
C ILE A 73 8.52 4.54 6.68
N GLU A 74 7.74 4.01 5.74
CA GLU A 74 7.03 4.81 4.73
C GLU A 74 6.06 5.78 5.38
N GLU A 75 5.25 5.30 6.32
CA GLU A 75 4.29 6.12 7.05
C GLU A 75 4.97 7.13 7.98
N THR A 76 6.09 6.77 8.61
CA THR A 76 6.93 7.71 9.39
C THR A 76 7.41 8.86 8.52
N ARG A 77 7.94 8.54 7.34
CA ARG A 77 8.39 9.55 6.37
C ARG A 77 7.22 10.40 5.85
N GLY A 78 6.12 9.75 5.51
CA GLY A 78 4.91 10.40 5.00
C GLY A 78 4.23 11.31 6.02
N SER A 79 4.21 10.93 7.29
CA SER A 79 3.57 11.70 8.36
C SER A 79 4.49 12.71 9.04
N GLY A 80 5.82 12.49 8.99
CA GLY A 80 6.77 13.24 9.81
C GLY A 80 6.73 12.87 11.30
N THR A 81 6.02 11.79 11.66
CA THR A 81 5.86 11.29 13.02
C THR A 81 6.28 9.83 13.05
N GLN A 82 7.07 9.44 14.06
CA GLN A 82 7.48 8.05 14.20
C GLN A 82 6.27 7.12 14.35
N ILE A 83 6.14 6.17 13.44
CA ILE A 83 5.07 5.19 13.38
C ILE A 83 5.64 3.81 13.71
N GLY A 84 4.95 3.09 14.58
CA GLY A 84 5.20 1.67 14.83
C GLY A 84 3.99 0.85 14.38
N CYS A 85 4.23 -0.34 13.85
CA CYS A 85 3.18 -1.25 13.39
C CYS A 85 3.06 -2.45 14.31
N VAL A 86 1.81 -2.87 14.56
CA VAL A 86 1.49 -4.11 15.27
C VAL A 86 0.63 -4.96 14.34
N ILE A 87 1.13 -6.14 13.99
CA ILE A 87 0.41 -7.09 13.15
C ILE A 87 -0.67 -7.76 13.99
N LEU A 88 -1.93 -7.55 13.62
CA LEU A 88 -3.10 -8.05 14.37
C LEU A 88 -3.62 -9.40 13.88
N GLY A 89 -3.19 -9.85 12.74
CA GLY A 89 -3.64 -11.12 12.17
C GLY A 89 -2.67 -11.65 11.11
N ASN A 90 -2.81 -12.93 10.78
CA ASN A 90 -2.04 -13.53 9.69
C ASN A 90 -2.46 -12.90 8.36
N HIS A 91 -1.49 -12.73 7.47
CA HIS A 91 -1.80 -12.32 6.11
C HIS A 91 -2.42 -13.48 5.33
N TYR A 92 -3.22 -13.14 4.36
CA TYR A 92 -3.82 -14.11 3.42
C TYR A 92 -4.08 -13.43 2.08
N ILE A 93 -4.00 -14.20 1.02
CA ILE A 93 -4.35 -13.73 -0.31
C ILE A 93 -5.70 -14.34 -0.68
N SER A 94 -6.64 -13.49 -1.03
CA SER A 94 -7.93 -13.91 -1.58
C SER A 94 -8.00 -13.56 -3.07
N SER A 95 -8.86 -14.24 -3.81
CA SER A 95 -9.14 -13.87 -5.20
C SER A 95 -9.65 -12.43 -5.34
N PHE A 96 -10.33 -11.90 -4.32
CA PHE A 96 -10.73 -10.51 -4.27
C PHE A 96 -9.51 -9.57 -4.21
N ASN A 97 -8.53 -9.88 -3.36
CA ASN A 97 -7.32 -9.07 -3.23
C ASN A 97 -6.45 -9.16 -4.50
N ALA A 98 -6.28 -10.36 -5.04
CA ALA A 98 -5.49 -10.60 -6.26
C ALA A 98 -6.07 -9.90 -7.50
N ASN A 99 -7.40 -9.75 -7.56
CA ASN A 99 -8.09 -9.13 -8.68
C ASN A 99 -8.56 -7.68 -8.41
N ARG A 100 -8.06 -7.06 -7.36
CA ARG A 100 -8.51 -5.71 -6.97
C ARG A 100 -7.99 -4.62 -7.89
N LEU A 101 -6.81 -4.82 -8.45
CA LEU A 101 -6.17 -3.90 -9.37
C LEU A 101 -5.63 -4.65 -10.57
N PHE A 102 -5.95 -4.19 -11.77
CA PHE A 102 -5.45 -4.75 -13.01
C PHE A 102 -5.38 -3.70 -14.11
N TRP A 103 -4.54 -3.96 -15.09
CA TRP A 103 -4.42 -3.14 -16.28
C TRP A 103 -5.23 -3.76 -17.42
N GLU A 104 -5.98 -2.93 -18.13
CA GLU A 104 -6.82 -3.36 -19.25
C GLU A 104 -6.40 -2.72 -20.56
N ILE A 105 -6.55 -3.46 -21.65
CA ILE A 105 -6.46 -2.94 -23.00
C ILE A 105 -7.87 -2.97 -23.60
N PRO A 106 -8.51 -1.80 -23.85
CA PRO A 106 -9.87 -1.74 -24.35
C PRO A 106 -10.01 -2.48 -25.69
N VAL A 107 -11.12 -3.18 -25.90
CA VAL A 107 -11.41 -3.91 -27.14
C VAL A 107 -11.34 -3.01 -28.37
N LYS A 108 -11.75 -1.75 -28.24
CA LYS A 108 -11.73 -0.74 -29.32
C LYS A 108 -10.36 -0.11 -29.56
N SER A 109 -9.34 -0.43 -28.79
CA SER A 109 -7.99 0.12 -29.00
C SER A 109 -7.47 -0.25 -30.37
N GLN A 110 -6.98 0.74 -31.11
CA GLN A 110 -6.33 0.55 -32.43
C GLN A 110 -4.88 0.13 -32.30
N ALA A 111 -4.28 0.23 -31.11
CA ALA A 111 -2.86 -0.03 -30.83
C ALA A 111 -2.64 -1.17 -29.82
N LYS A 112 -3.46 -2.21 -29.83
CA LYS A 112 -3.43 -3.32 -28.85
C LYS A 112 -2.06 -3.96 -28.68
N ARG A 113 -1.36 -4.20 -29.81
CA ARG A 113 0.00 -4.76 -29.77
C ARG A 113 1.01 -3.84 -29.08
N THR A 114 0.94 -2.55 -29.32
CA THR A 114 1.81 -1.55 -28.70
C THR A 114 1.47 -1.42 -27.21
N ALA A 115 0.20 -1.38 -26.85
CA ALA A 115 -0.27 -1.36 -25.47
C ALA A 115 0.23 -2.60 -24.71
N MET A 116 0.12 -3.80 -25.31
CA MET A 116 0.62 -5.03 -24.69
C MET A 116 2.15 -5.03 -24.53
N ARG A 117 2.89 -4.48 -25.50
CA ARG A 117 4.35 -4.32 -25.38
C ARG A 117 4.73 -3.38 -24.25
N PHE A 118 4.00 -2.27 -24.10
CA PHE A 118 4.21 -1.34 -23.00
C PHE A 118 3.92 -2.00 -21.66
N LEU A 119 2.76 -2.66 -21.55
CA LEU A 119 2.37 -3.39 -20.37
C LEU A 119 3.41 -4.45 -19.97
N LYS A 120 3.91 -5.24 -20.96
CA LYS A 120 5.01 -6.18 -20.71
C LYS A 120 6.24 -5.49 -20.12
N ARG A 121 6.63 -4.32 -20.65
CA ARG A 121 7.80 -3.58 -20.16
C ARG A 121 7.62 -3.07 -18.73
N MET A 122 6.41 -2.72 -18.33
CA MET A 122 6.12 -2.35 -16.94
C MET A 122 6.44 -3.48 -15.94
N PHE A 123 6.46 -4.73 -16.40
CA PHE A 123 6.77 -5.90 -15.55
C PHE A 123 8.17 -6.48 -15.75
N THR A 124 8.90 -6.06 -16.80
CA THR A 124 10.18 -6.70 -17.15
C THR A 124 11.34 -5.71 -17.39
N ASP A 125 11.06 -4.42 -17.53
CA ASP A 125 12.08 -3.40 -17.85
C ASP A 125 12.21 -2.41 -16.68
N LYS A 126 13.31 -2.57 -15.91
CA LYS A 126 13.59 -1.72 -14.74
C LYS A 126 13.56 -0.22 -15.05
N ASN A 127 14.01 0.19 -16.25
CA ASN A 127 14.05 1.61 -16.60
C ASN A 127 12.63 2.18 -16.76
N VAL A 128 11.73 1.38 -17.37
CA VAL A 128 10.32 1.79 -17.51
C VAL A 128 9.65 1.88 -16.15
N VAL A 129 9.82 0.87 -15.31
CA VAL A 129 9.23 0.87 -13.96
C VAL A 129 9.76 2.03 -13.12
N GLN A 130 11.07 2.26 -13.15
CA GLN A 130 11.73 3.31 -12.38
C GLN A 130 11.28 4.71 -12.84
N ILE A 131 11.16 4.95 -14.16
CA ILE A 131 10.63 6.22 -14.66
C ILE A 131 9.18 6.44 -14.23
N LEU A 132 8.34 5.41 -14.28
CA LEU A 132 6.95 5.50 -13.89
C LEU A 132 6.78 5.74 -12.39
N SER A 133 7.64 5.17 -11.57
CA SER A 133 7.54 5.23 -10.11
C SER A 133 8.28 6.42 -9.50
N TYR A 134 9.48 6.73 -9.98
CA TYR A 134 10.35 7.73 -9.38
C TYR A 134 10.69 8.91 -10.32
N GLY A 135 10.31 8.81 -11.58
CA GLY A 135 10.58 9.86 -12.55
C GLY A 135 12.02 9.80 -13.06
N LYS A 136 12.67 10.97 -13.17
CA LYS A 136 13.96 11.13 -13.84
C LYS A 136 15.08 11.36 -12.82
N GLU A 137 16.17 10.59 -12.96
CA GLU A 137 17.38 10.75 -12.18
C GLU A 137 17.98 12.15 -12.34
N GLY A 138 18.52 12.69 -11.24
CA GLY A 138 19.10 14.04 -11.16
C GLY A 138 18.06 15.16 -11.07
N ILE A 139 16.76 14.85 -11.23
CA ILE A 139 15.66 15.82 -11.14
C ILE A 139 14.71 15.44 -10.00
N HIS A 140 14.23 14.20 -9.99
CA HIS A 140 13.22 13.73 -9.04
C HIS A 140 13.81 12.84 -7.95
N TYR A 141 14.89 12.15 -8.28
CA TYR A 141 15.70 11.34 -7.37
C TYR A 141 17.17 11.34 -7.80
N GLU A 142 18.04 10.95 -6.89
CA GLU A 142 19.44 10.64 -7.16
C GLU A 142 19.85 9.36 -6.44
N TYR A 143 20.89 8.69 -6.93
CA TYR A 143 21.46 7.56 -6.20
C TYR A 143 22.29 8.08 -5.02
N LYS A 144 21.91 7.68 -3.82
CA LYS A 144 22.68 7.87 -2.58
C LYS A 144 23.77 6.81 -2.47
N ASP A 145 23.45 5.60 -2.90
CA ASP A 145 24.36 4.49 -3.04
C ASP A 145 24.01 3.70 -4.32
N ARG A 146 24.94 3.67 -5.27
CA ARG A 146 24.73 2.95 -6.54
C ARG A 146 24.98 1.45 -6.42
N GLU A 147 25.89 1.04 -5.53
CA GLU A 147 26.22 -0.37 -5.32
C GLU A 147 25.03 -1.10 -4.72
N HIS A 148 24.43 -0.54 -3.67
CA HIS A 148 23.26 -1.11 -2.99
C HIS A 148 21.93 -0.66 -3.62
N LYS A 149 21.98 0.14 -4.69
CA LYS A 149 20.80 0.67 -5.40
C LYS A 149 19.86 1.47 -4.49
N ILE A 150 20.43 2.28 -3.64
CA ILE A 150 19.66 3.16 -2.76
C ILE A 150 19.50 4.52 -3.43
N ILE A 151 18.27 5.03 -3.48
CA ILE A 151 17.92 6.33 -4.03
C ILE A 151 17.31 7.24 -2.96
N GLY A 152 17.35 8.53 -3.20
CA GLY A 152 16.72 9.51 -2.34
C GLY A 152 16.48 10.82 -3.10
N TYR A 153 15.98 11.82 -2.40
CA TYR A 153 15.76 13.12 -3.02
C TYR A 153 17.08 13.83 -3.34
N PRO A 154 17.17 14.54 -4.47
CA PRO A 154 18.28 15.43 -4.76
C PRO A 154 18.41 16.54 -3.70
N GLN A 155 19.58 17.16 -3.63
CA GLN A 155 19.80 18.26 -2.69
C GLN A 155 18.76 19.38 -2.87
N GLY A 156 18.13 19.79 -1.76
CA GLY A 156 17.10 20.83 -1.74
C GLY A 156 15.70 20.36 -2.12
N ILE A 157 15.54 19.10 -2.47
CA ILE A 157 14.24 18.47 -2.75
C ILE A 157 13.84 17.59 -1.55
N ASN A 158 12.55 17.58 -1.25
CA ASN A 158 11.95 16.74 -0.22
C ASN A 158 10.53 16.34 -0.63
N VAL A 159 9.82 15.65 0.26
CA VAL A 159 8.46 15.14 0.00
C VAL A 159 7.47 16.27 -0.32
N ASP A 160 7.64 17.46 0.26
CA ASP A 160 6.69 18.56 0.12
C ASP A 160 6.89 19.36 -1.18
N ASN A 161 8.12 19.43 -1.68
CA ASN A 161 8.45 20.20 -2.89
C ASN A 161 8.80 19.34 -4.12
N SER A 162 8.88 18.03 -3.97
CA SER A 162 9.04 17.12 -5.09
C SER A 162 7.80 17.17 -5.99
N ARG A 163 8.01 17.44 -7.27
CA ARG A 163 6.93 17.47 -8.28
C ARG A 163 6.58 16.08 -8.81
N TYR A 164 7.29 15.07 -8.37
CA TYR A 164 7.09 13.69 -8.79
C TYR A 164 7.31 12.78 -7.57
N SER A 165 6.23 12.32 -6.99
CA SER A 165 6.28 11.39 -5.87
C SER A 165 5.24 10.30 -6.09
N GLN A 166 5.67 9.15 -6.56
CA GLN A 166 4.85 7.97 -6.74
C GLN A 166 5.28 6.92 -5.71
N PHE A 167 4.61 6.90 -4.57
CA PHE A 167 4.85 5.90 -3.53
C PHE A 167 4.03 4.62 -3.73
N ALA A 168 3.21 4.55 -4.78
CA ALA A 168 2.39 3.39 -5.11
C ALA A 168 3.00 2.62 -6.30
N GLY A 169 4.28 2.25 -6.20
CA GLY A 169 5.01 1.54 -7.26
C GLY A 169 4.35 0.27 -7.73
N TRP A 170 3.71 -0.45 -6.81
CA TRP A 170 2.92 -1.65 -7.06
C TRP A 170 1.79 -1.47 -8.07
N MET A 171 1.33 -0.23 -8.31
CA MET A 171 0.32 0.09 -9.33
C MET A 171 0.90 0.11 -10.76
N TYR A 172 2.21 0.28 -10.91
CA TYR A 172 2.86 0.57 -12.20
C TYR A 172 3.73 -0.57 -12.72
N GLY A 173 3.51 -1.77 -12.26
CA GLY A 173 4.20 -2.95 -12.73
C GLY A 173 4.96 -3.69 -11.62
N ASN A 174 6.13 -4.22 -11.93
CA ASN A 174 6.93 -4.98 -10.98
C ASN A 174 7.84 -4.05 -10.18
N GLU A 175 7.41 -3.66 -8.98
CA GLU A 175 8.20 -2.78 -8.10
C GLU A 175 9.51 -3.40 -7.60
N MET A 176 9.62 -4.73 -7.57
CA MET A 176 10.86 -5.41 -7.17
C MET A 176 12.04 -5.16 -8.14
N LEU A 177 11.77 -4.57 -9.31
CA LEU A 177 12.81 -4.10 -10.25
C LEU A 177 13.38 -2.73 -9.86
N MET A 178 12.79 -2.05 -8.91
CA MET A 178 13.18 -0.69 -8.53
C MET A 178 14.31 -0.69 -7.50
N PRO A 179 15.12 0.40 -7.45
CA PRO A 179 15.97 0.67 -6.33
C PRO A 179 15.14 0.93 -5.06
N VAL A 180 15.75 0.73 -3.92
CA VAL A 180 15.13 0.98 -2.63
C VAL A 180 15.31 2.46 -2.26
N TRP A 181 14.29 3.05 -1.64
CA TRP A 181 14.37 4.41 -1.17
C TRP A 181 15.16 4.51 0.13
N GLU A 182 16.00 5.55 0.27
CA GLU A 182 16.80 5.78 1.49
C GLU A 182 15.94 5.74 2.77
N GLY A 183 16.47 5.07 3.80
CA GLY A 183 15.79 4.85 5.07
C GLY A 183 14.94 3.56 5.11
N LEU A 184 14.65 2.93 3.97
CA LEU A 184 14.07 1.59 3.92
C LEU A 184 15.18 0.53 4.01
N PRO A 185 14.87 -0.70 4.46
CA PRO A 185 15.83 -1.81 4.46
C PRO A 185 16.37 -2.08 3.05
N GLU A 186 17.67 -2.31 2.92
CA GLU A 186 18.29 -2.62 1.63
C GLU A 186 17.74 -3.89 1.00
N ASP A 187 17.34 -4.85 1.82
CA ASP A 187 16.73 -6.12 1.45
C ASP A 187 15.19 -6.08 1.41
N LEU A 188 14.58 -4.88 1.30
CA LEU A 188 13.13 -4.71 1.32
C LEU A 188 12.40 -5.66 0.37
N TRP A 189 12.90 -5.81 -0.85
CA TRP A 189 12.25 -6.66 -1.85
C TRP A 189 12.32 -8.15 -1.48
N GLN A 190 13.37 -8.56 -0.79
CA GLN A 190 13.45 -9.91 -0.23
C GLN A 190 12.47 -10.08 0.94
N GLN A 191 12.39 -9.10 1.83
CA GLN A 191 11.42 -9.13 2.94
C GLN A 191 9.98 -9.21 2.44
N ILE A 192 9.64 -8.46 1.36
CA ILE A 192 8.31 -8.53 0.74
C ILE A 192 8.07 -9.90 0.10
N THR A 193 9.08 -10.47 -0.56
CA THR A 193 8.97 -11.82 -1.15
C THR A 193 8.72 -12.85 -0.05
N ASP A 194 9.53 -12.84 1.00
CA ASP A 194 9.41 -13.77 2.12
C ASP A 194 8.05 -13.62 2.83
N TYR A 195 7.59 -12.38 2.98
CA TYR A 195 6.28 -12.08 3.54
C TYR A 195 5.12 -12.64 2.69
N ASN A 196 5.25 -12.65 1.37
CA ASN A 196 4.22 -13.17 0.47
C ASN A 196 4.24 -14.70 0.36
N ASP A 197 5.36 -15.34 0.69
CA ASP A 197 5.54 -16.79 0.57
C ASP A 197 5.12 -17.56 1.84
N THR A 198 4.77 -16.85 2.92
CA THR A 198 4.28 -17.45 4.18
C THR A 198 2.77 -17.46 4.24
#